data_943de56bbfe0212a647cf9c3a7d9fd40
#
_entry.id   943de56bbfe0212a647cf9c3a7d9fd40
#
_cell.length_a   1.000
_cell.length_b   1.000
_cell.length_c   1.000
_cell.angle_alpha   90.00
_cell.angle_beta   90.00
_cell.angle_gamma   90.00
#
_symmetry.space_group_name_H-M   'P 1'
#
loop_
_entity.id
_entity.type
_entity.pdbx_description
1 polymer ?
#
loop_
_entity_poly.entity_id
_entity_poly.type
_entity_poly.pdbx_seq_one_letter_code
_entity_poly.pdbx_strand_id
1 'polypeptide(L)'
;MDMGTAMAMVRRVRINRSYLICLAFFNNVGFAADVTVKPRVEAGVTYTDNVDLTASNEQTSEIASFIAGLDIQSTGNDGNASLSYSMEQLYYSNNSDKNGLFHDLKLTADKGLFDQNRFRGNISASISNIASDITNNASSDIVNGNTVESREATVGFSYQTNPAGMVDLNASIYGSVKDYKDNVGNNHSYKGNINFTQGQDIKRYFWTTKYTYQKTIGHSDTNDTESMQLDQEIGLQPIHSLSPYLHLYYEDYSGQTASDSADSSSWGPGIKYYIDRYSYLSLGYEFSLDDDNSDHWRGSVVLQPSDRTNLQFEYTRRFYGDAYNLSLTHSNRRWTNTISYTEEVTNYDRDLYIEGNRIEDLSITKKLAWKSVLELRRTTFNLEIDADNQKAINTLSDDTDVDTYSSELSLNHHLSRKTSFKPSFLYEYYTFQTAGDTYQKDYYRKLSLELKHDFTKDFNASLEFSYKNRSSSNVDREYQENRVYLNVRKEL
;
A
#
# COMPACT_ATOMS: atom_id res chain seq x y z
N MET A 1 -32.01 51.43 -14.64
CA MET A 1 -32.37 50.59 -15.79
C MET A 1 -31.09 50.23 -16.48
N ASP A 2 -30.57 49.04 -16.20
CA ASP A 2 -30.20 48.07 -17.22
C ASP A 2 -29.71 46.79 -16.51
N MET A 3 -30.42 45.73 -16.76
CA MET A 3 -30.03 44.41 -16.34
C MET A 3 -29.08 43.84 -17.38
N GLY A 4 -27.80 43.75 -17.05
CA GLY A 4 -26.78 43.13 -17.88
C GLY A 4 -26.50 41.70 -17.41
N THR A 5 -26.87 40.80 -18.21
CA THR A 5 -26.82 39.33 -18.26
C THR A 5 -25.48 38.76 -17.74
N ALA A 6 -25.52 38.02 -16.66
CA ALA A 6 -24.45 37.13 -16.23
C ALA A 6 -24.44 35.88 -17.12
N MET A 7 -23.57 35.84 -18.12
CA MET A 7 -23.30 34.64 -18.90
C MET A 7 -22.45 33.69 -18.07
N ALA A 8 -23.05 32.61 -17.59
CA ALA A 8 -22.38 31.49 -16.97
C ALA A 8 -21.43 30.82 -17.97
N MET A 9 -20.13 30.94 -17.76
CA MET A 9 -19.11 30.13 -18.44
C MET A 9 -19.23 28.70 -17.93
N VAL A 10 -19.96 27.88 -18.64
CA VAL A 10 -19.89 26.43 -18.48
C VAL A 10 -18.54 25.98 -19.05
N ARG A 11 -17.56 25.82 -18.17
CA ARG A 11 -16.29 25.15 -18.51
C ARG A 11 -16.65 23.70 -18.85
N ARG A 12 -16.51 23.33 -20.12
CA ARG A 12 -16.62 21.92 -20.55
C ARG A 12 -15.53 21.11 -19.82
N VAL A 13 -15.95 20.35 -18.82
CA VAL A 13 -15.11 19.32 -18.22
C VAL A 13 -14.86 18.29 -19.32
N ARG A 14 -13.64 18.23 -19.81
CA ARG A 14 -13.18 17.10 -20.66
C ARG A 14 -13.16 15.87 -19.76
N ILE A 15 -14.25 15.11 -19.76
CA ILE A 15 -14.26 13.77 -19.17
C ILE A 15 -13.31 12.92 -20.00
N ASN A 16 -12.18 12.57 -19.42
CA ASN A 16 -11.19 11.71 -20.07
C ASN A 16 -11.89 10.36 -20.36
N ARG A 17 -11.71 9.81 -21.56
CA ARG A 17 -12.42 8.60 -22.02
C ARG A 17 -12.22 7.39 -21.11
N SER A 18 -11.18 7.39 -20.27
CA SER A 18 -10.89 6.37 -19.27
C SER A 18 -11.99 6.21 -18.18
N TYR A 19 -12.74 7.27 -17.85
CA TYR A 19 -13.81 7.20 -16.85
C TYR A 19 -15.11 6.56 -17.37
N LEU A 20 -15.30 6.50 -18.69
CA LEU A 20 -16.49 5.89 -19.32
C LEU A 20 -16.46 4.35 -19.26
N ILE A 21 -15.28 3.75 -19.14
CA ILE A 21 -15.11 2.29 -19.05
C ILE A 21 -15.63 1.77 -17.70
N CYS A 22 -15.44 2.51 -16.61
CA CYS A 22 -15.92 2.13 -15.28
C CYS A 22 -17.47 2.06 -15.21
N LEU A 23 -18.17 2.96 -15.89
CA LEU A 23 -19.65 2.98 -15.91
C LEU A 23 -20.26 1.83 -16.73
N ALA A 24 -19.56 1.29 -17.72
CA ALA A 24 -20.07 0.18 -18.54
C ALA A 24 -20.09 -1.16 -17.78
N PHE A 25 -19.28 -1.34 -16.76
CA PHE A 25 -19.25 -2.55 -15.93
C PHE A 25 -20.49 -2.66 -15.01
N PHE A 26 -21.02 -1.54 -14.53
CA PHE A 26 -22.20 -1.53 -13.67
C PHE A 26 -23.50 -1.95 -14.39
N ASN A 27 -23.58 -1.75 -15.71
CA ASN A 27 -24.78 -2.12 -16.49
C ASN A 27 -24.93 -3.64 -16.73
N ASN A 28 -23.90 -4.44 -16.46
CA ASN A 28 -23.91 -5.88 -16.64
C ASN A 28 -23.83 -6.69 -15.34
N VAL A 29 -23.97 -6.06 -14.18
CA VAL A 29 -24.13 -6.77 -12.90
C VAL A 29 -25.56 -7.34 -12.92
N GLY A 30 -25.67 -8.61 -13.27
CA GLY A 30 -26.95 -9.29 -13.43
C GLY A 30 -27.80 -9.20 -12.16
N PHE A 31 -29.13 -9.21 -12.34
CA PHE A 31 -30.19 -9.00 -11.35
C PHE A 31 -30.23 -9.96 -10.14
N ALA A 32 -29.15 -10.70 -9.86
CA ALA A 32 -29.01 -11.62 -8.72
C ALA A 32 -28.05 -11.11 -7.63
N ALA A 33 -27.61 -9.86 -7.69
CA ALA A 33 -26.73 -9.28 -6.69
C ALA A 33 -27.53 -8.55 -5.60
N ASP A 34 -27.12 -8.73 -4.36
CA ASP A 34 -27.63 -7.96 -3.23
C ASP A 34 -26.90 -6.61 -3.22
N VAL A 35 -27.64 -5.52 -3.45
CA VAL A 35 -27.07 -4.17 -3.56
C VAL A 35 -27.50 -3.34 -2.36
N THR A 36 -26.53 -2.85 -1.62
CA THR A 36 -26.74 -1.93 -0.49
C THR A 36 -26.18 -0.57 -0.86
N VAL A 37 -26.99 0.47 -0.70
CA VAL A 37 -26.64 1.88 -0.96
C VAL A 37 -26.84 2.67 0.32
N LYS A 38 -25.79 3.35 0.80
CA LYS A 38 -25.78 4.13 2.05
C LYS A 38 -25.25 5.54 1.78
N PRO A 39 -26.15 6.48 1.46
CA PRO A 39 -25.75 7.89 1.43
C PRO A 39 -25.46 8.38 2.86
N ARG A 40 -24.51 9.29 3.00
CA ARG A 40 -24.18 9.91 4.28
C ARG A 40 -23.88 11.38 4.15
N VAL A 41 -24.18 12.11 5.21
CA VAL A 41 -23.79 13.51 5.38
C VAL A 41 -23.13 13.69 6.74
N GLU A 42 -22.11 14.52 6.76
CA GLU A 42 -21.36 14.83 7.99
C GLU A 42 -21.14 16.35 8.07
N ALA A 43 -21.13 16.85 9.28
CA ALA A 43 -20.74 18.23 9.57
C ALA A 43 -19.79 18.24 10.75
N GLY A 44 -18.71 18.97 10.62
CA GLY A 44 -17.67 19.04 11.65
C GLY A 44 -17.17 20.45 11.89
N VAL A 45 -16.58 20.65 13.05
CA VAL A 45 -15.84 21.85 13.40
C VAL A 45 -14.49 21.43 14.00
N THR A 46 -13.43 21.96 13.44
CA THR A 46 -12.07 21.80 13.91
C THR A 46 -11.56 23.11 14.49
N TYR A 47 -10.98 23.05 15.67
CA TYR A 47 -10.15 24.11 16.20
C TYR A 47 -8.69 23.64 16.22
N THR A 48 -7.77 24.43 15.68
CA THR A 48 -6.34 24.21 15.76
C THR A 48 -5.63 25.47 16.20
N ASP A 49 -4.58 25.32 17.00
CA ASP A 49 -3.73 26.44 17.44
C ASP A 49 -2.58 26.73 16.44
N ASN A 50 -2.31 25.83 15.48
CA ASN A 50 -1.24 25.97 14.49
C ASN A 50 -1.63 25.42 13.12
N VAL A 51 -2.47 26.16 12.38
CA VAL A 51 -3.01 25.71 11.08
C VAL A 51 -1.94 25.62 9.98
N ASP A 52 -0.86 26.39 10.10
CA ASP A 52 0.23 26.45 9.13
C ASP A 52 1.41 25.53 9.46
N LEU A 53 1.36 24.82 10.60
CA LEU A 53 2.43 23.94 11.10
C LEU A 53 3.79 24.66 11.17
N THR A 54 3.82 25.85 11.73
CA THR A 54 5.02 26.67 11.87
C THR A 54 5.64 26.56 13.26
N ALA A 55 6.98 26.71 13.34
CA ALA A 55 7.73 26.71 14.59
C ALA A 55 7.52 27.99 15.42
N SER A 56 7.18 29.08 14.74
CA SER A 56 6.96 30.42 15.36
C SER A 56 5.84 31.13 14.61
N ASN A 57 5.21 32.10 15.29
CA ASN A 57 4.04 32.80 14.77
C ASN A 57 2.87 31.86 14.42
N GLU A 58 2.63 30.89 15.29
CA GLU A 58 1.52 29.95 15.18
C GLU A 58 0.20 30.69 14.96
N GLN A 59 -0.59 30.21 14.00
CA GLN A 59 -1.88 30.79 13.67
C GLN A 59 -3.00 29.85 14.08
N THR A 60 -3.88 30.37 14.95
CA THR A 60 -5.11 29.64 15.29
C THR A 60 -6.13 29.73 14.19
N SER A 61 -6.91 28.68 13.98
CA SER A 61 -8.02 28.70 13.05
C SER A 61 -9.17 27.83 13.53
N GLU A 62 -10.38 28.30 13.27
CA GLU A 62 -11.60 27.49 13.33
C GLU A 62 -11.98 27.09 11.90
N ILE A 63 -12.26 25.81 11.69
CA ILE A 63 -12.48 25.26 10.38
C ILE A 63 -13.79 24.48 10.40
N ALA A 64 -14.77 24.91 9.59
CA ALA A 64 -15.98 24.15 9.39
C ALA A 64 -15.79 23.15 8.24
N SER A 65 -16.19 21.90 8.43
CA SER A 65 -16.18 20.87 7.41
C SER A 65 -17.59 20.37 7.11
N PHE A 66 -17.86 20.15 5.82
CA PHE A 66 -19.09 19.50 5.35
C PHE A 66 -18.73 18.37 4.41
N ILE A 67 -19.20 17.16 4.76
CA ILE A 67 -18.92 15.96 3.98
C ILE A 67 -20.23 15.39 3.44
N ALA A 68 -20.27 15.13 2.14
CA ALA A 68 -21.30 14.32 1.51
C ALA A 68 -20.65 13.05 0.96
N GLY A 69 -21.20 11.90 1.29
CA GLY A 69 -20.62 10.62 0.91
C GLY A 69 -21.67 9.61 0.47
N LEU A 70 -21.19 8.59 -0.25
CA LEU A 70 -22.00 7.49 -0.76
C LEU A 70 -21.19 6.20 -0.70
N ASP A 71 -21.74 5.20 0.01
CA ASP A 71 -21.18 3.86 0.05
C ASP A 71 -22.13 2.90 -0.68
N ILE A 72 -21.61 2.17 -1.67
CA ILE A 72 -22.35 1.15 -2.43
C ILE A 72 -21.63 -0.17 -2.28
N GLN A 73 -22.34 -1.21 -1.92
CA GLN A 73 -21.86 -2.58 -1.91
C GLN A 73 -22.79 -3.43 -2.76
N SER A 74 -22.21 -4.23 -3.63
CA SER A 74 -22.92 -5.22 -4.43
C SER A 74 -22.24 -6.57 -4.25
N THR A 75 -23.01 -7.57 -3.82
CA THR A 75 -22.51 -8.93 -3.59
C THR A 75 -23.35 -9.90 -4.41
N GLY A 76 -22.70 -10.64 -5.29
CA GLY A 76 -23.33 -11.63 -6.17
C GLY A 76 -22.51 -12.91 -6.25
N ASN A 77 -23.11 -13.96 -6.82
CA ASN A 77 -22.45 -15.27 -6.97
C ASN A 77 -21.21 -15.22 -7.88
N ASP A 78 -21.19 -14.30 -8.84
CA ASP A 78 -20.14 -14.21 -9.87
C ASP A 78 -19.15 -13.08 -9.59
N GLY A 79 -19.39 -12.23 -8.57
CA GLY A 79 -18.51 -11.11 -8.28
C GLY A 79 -19.05 -10.15 -7.23
N ASN A 80 -18.16 -9.27 -6.79
CA ASN A 80 -18.44 -8.27 -5.79
C ASN A 80 -18.01 -6.90 -6.32
N ALA A 81 -18.70 -5.86 -5.89
CA ALA A 81 -18.28 -4.48 -6.13
C ALA A 81 -18.49 -3.63 -4.88
N SER A 82 -17.56 -2.77 -4.59
CA SER A 82 -17.68 -1.76 -3.54
C SER A 82 -17.23 -0.41 -4.04
N LEU A 83 -18.01 0.62 -3.77
CA LEU A 83 -17.70 2.01 -4.02
C LEU A 83 -17.88 2.78 -2.72
N SER A 84 -16.86 3.49 -2.29
CA SER A 84 -16.96 4.53 -1.26
C SER A 84 -16.48 5.83 -1.89
N TYR A 85 -17.31 6.84 -1.87
CA TYR A 85 -16.98 8.18 -2.34
C TYR A 85 -17.39 9.19 -1.30
N SER A 86 -16.54 10.17 -1.06
CA SER A 86 -16.87 11.37 -0.29
C SER A 86 -16.24 12.60 -0.90
N MET A 87 -16.94 13.71 -0.73
CA MET A 87 -16.41 15.04 -0.96
C MET A 87 -16.49 15.83 0.34
N GLU A 88 -15.41 16.51 0.69
CA GLU A 88 -15.28 17.33 1.89
C GLU A 88 -14.97 18.77 1.51
N GLN A 89 -15.80 19.70 1.95
CA GLN A 89 -15.58 21.14 1.81
C GLN A 89 -15.10 21.70 3.13
N LEU A 90 -13.92 22.34 3.12
CA LEU A 90 -13.36 23.06 4.28
C LEU A 90 -13.53 24.56 4.12
N TYR A 91 -13.91 25.22 5.22
CA TYR A 91 -14.02 26.67 5.36
C TYR A 91 -13.23 27.14 6.57
N TYR A 92 -12.22 27.97 6.33
CA TYR A 92 -11.33 28.52 7.36
C TYR A 92 -11.82 29.92 7.79
N SER A 93 -11.89 30.16 9.11
CA SER A 93 -12.30 31.45 9.66
C SER A 93 -11.32 32.59 9.38
N ASN A 94 -10.02 32.27 9.42
CA ASN A 94 -8.95 33.28 9.36
C ASN A 94 -8.14 33.24 8.05
N ASN A 95 -8.33 32.24 7.20
CA ASN A 95 -7.56 32.07 5.96
C ASN A 95 -8.42 31.48 4.85
N SER A 96 -9.24 32.34 4.21
CA SER A 96 -10.16 31.92 3.14
C SER A 96 -9.46 31.34 1.91
N ASP A 97 -8.19 31.63 1.72
CA ASP A 97 -7.41 31.11 0.57
C ASP A 97 -7.14 29.62 0.70
N LYS A 98 -7.23 29.08 1.93
CA LYS A 98 -7.16 27.64 2.23
C LYS A 98 -8.49 26.91 2.03
N ASN A 99 -9.60 27.63 1.78
CA ASN A 99 -10.87 26.99 1.51
C ASN A 99 -10.73 26.03 0.31
N GLY A 100 -11.14 24.78 0.49
CA GLY A 100 -10.93 23.75 -0.53
C GLY A 100 -11.99 22.69 -0.52
N LEU A 101 -12.18 22.09 -1.69
CA LEU A 101 -13.01 20.90 -1.88
C LEU A 101 -12.07 19.73 -2.15
N PHE A 102 -12.16 18.72 -1.30
CA PHE A 102 -11.35 17.50 -1.34
C PHE A 102 -12.22 16.31 -1.72
N HIS A 103 -11.64 15.40 -2.48
CA HIS A 103 -12.31 14.18 -2.91
C HIS A 103 -11.58 12.96 -2.36
N ASP A 104 -12.35 11.98 -1.91
CA ASP A 104 -11.88 10.65 -1.58
C ASP A 104 -12.76 9.63 -2.31
N LEU A 105 -12.14 8.72 -3.06
CA LEU A 105 -12.81 7.65 -3.78
C LEU A 105 -12.06 6.35 -3.57
N LYS A 106 -12.80 5.30 -3.28
CA LYS A 106 -12.31 3.92 -3.32
C LYS A 106 -13.33 3.06 -4.04
N LEU A 107 -12.96 2.57 -5.22
CA LEU A 107 -13.74 1.63 -6.01
C LEU A 107 -12.96 0.33 -6.13
N THR A 108 -13.62 -0.78 -5.87
CA THR A 108 -13.13 -2.11 -6.21
C THR A 108 -14.27 -2.92 -6.80
N ALA A 109 -14.00 -3.65 -7.87
CA ALA A 109 -14.94 -4.58 -8.46
C ALA A 109 -14.20 -5.80 -9.00
N ASP A 110 -14.75 -6.98 -8.76
CA ASP A 110 -14.29 -8.23 -9.35
C ASP A 110 -15.48 -9.01 -9.90
N LYS A 111 -15.29 -9.66 -11.05
CA LYS A 111 -16.34 -10.46 -11.69
C LYS A 111 -15.78 -11.64 -12.44
N GLY A 112 -16.39 -12.80 -12.25
CA GLY A 112 -16.23 -13.96 -13.12
C GLY A 112 -16.84 -13.68 -14.49
N LEU A 113 -16.04 -13.82 -15.54
CA LEU A 113 -16.49 -13.49 -16.90
C LEU A 113 -16.92 -14.75 -17.66
N PHE A 114 -16.14 -15.82 -17.54
CA PHE A 114 -16.44 -17.12 -18.18
C PHE A 114 -15.66 -18.25 -17.50
N ASP A 115 -15.83 -19.48 -18.01
CA ASP A 115 -15.16 -20.70 -17.54
C ASP A 115 -15.39 -20.97 -16.05
N GLN A 116 -16.68 -20.97 -15.62
CA GLN A 116 -17.07 -21.21 -14.24
C GLN A 116 -16.37 -20.29 -13.22
N ASN A 117 -16.20 -19.00 -13.56
CA ASN A 117 -15.52 -17.99 -12.80
C ASN A 117 -13.98 -18.18 -12.66
N ARG A 118 -13.38 -19.04 -13.47
CA ARG A 118 -11.92 -19.19 -13.53
C ARG A 118 -11.24 -18.00 -14.19
N PHE A 119 -11.88 -17.43 -15.20
CA PHE A 119 -11.43 -16.18 -15.78
C PHE A 119 -12.20 -15.03 -15.13
N ARG A 120 -11.47 -14.14 -14.48
CA ARG A 120 -12.04 -13.00 -13.73
C ARG A 120 -11.48 -11.69 -14.25
N GLY A 121 -12.34 -10.68 -14.28
CA GLY A 121 -11.94 -9.28 -14.44
C GLY A 121 -11.99 -8.57 -13.11
N ASN A 122 -11.04 -7.67 -12.88
CA ASN A 122 -11.01 -6.79 -11.70
C ASN A 122 -10.71 -5.37 -12.10
N ILE A 123 -11.31 -4.44 -11.38
CA ILE A 123 -11.12 -2.99 -11.53
C ILE A 123 -10.97 -2.41 -10.15
N SER A 124 -10.00 -1.53 -9.99
CA SER A 124 -9.91 -0.64 -8.84
C SER A 124 -9.66 0.79 -9.28
N ALA A 125 -10.20 1.74 -8.53
CA ALA A 125 -9.88 3.15 -8.69
C ALA A 125 -9.86 3.83 -7.33
N SER A 126 -8.95 4.78 -7.14
CA SER A 126 -8.86 5.60 -5.94
C SER A 126 -8.60 7.06 -6.28
N ILE A 127 -9.13 7.93 -5.44
CA ILE A 127 -8.76 9.34 -5.35
C ILE A 127 -8.46 9.58 -3.88
N SER A 128 -7.30 10.12 -3.58
CA SER A 128 -6.90 10.46 -2.22
C SER A 128 -6.07 11.74 -2.22
N ASN A 129 -5.91 12.35 -1.06
CA ASN A 129 -5.03 13.49 -0.89
C ASN A 129 -3.82 13.01 -0.10
N ILE A 130 -2.64 13.17 -0.69
CA ILE A 130 -1.36 12.79 -0.09
C ILE A 130 -0.53 14.04 0.17
N ALA A 131 0.51 13.95 0.98
CA ALA A 131 1.45 15.06 1.17
C ALA A 131 2.08 15.47 -0.17
N SER A 132 2.17 16.74 -0.44
CA SER A 132 2.91 17.25 -1.60
C SER A 132 4.41 16.98 -1.45
N ASP A 133 4.89 17.05 -0.22
CA ASP A 133 6.25 16.78 0.22
C ASP A 133 6.20 16.24 1.66
N ILE A 134 6.81 15.08 1.92
CA ILE A 134 6.84 14.46 3.24
C ILE A 134 7.47 15.35 4.29
N THR A 135 8.37 16.25 3.89
CA THR A 135 9.04 17.17 4.80
C THR A 135 8.14 18.28 5.30
N ASN A 136 7.06 18.59 4.60
CA ASN A 136 6.13 19.68 4.93
C ASN A 136 4.87 19.16 5.65
N ASN A 137 4.35 18.01 5.27
CA ASN A 137 3.13 17.44 5.83
C ASN A 137 3.23 15.92 5.97
N ALA A 138 3.92 15.44 6.99
CA ALA A 138 4.17 14.01 7.23
C ALA A 138 2.88 13.16 7.37
N SER A 139 1.75 13.77 7.71
CA SER A 139 0.49 13.04 7.96
C SER A 139 -0.52 13.13 6.82
N SER A 140 -0.18 13.74 5.68
CA SER A 140 -1.10 13.96 4.54
C SER A 140 -2.42 14.65 4.96
N ASP A 141 -2.35 15.54 5.94
CA ASP A 141 -3.51 16.16 6.57
C ASP A 141 -4.04 17.32 5.72
N ILE A 142 -5.24 17.19 5.20
CA ILE A 142 -5.89 18.19 4.35
C ILE A 142 -6.20 19.51 5.09
N VAL A 143 -6.30 19.47 6.41
CA VAL A 143 -6.59 20.66 7.26
C VAL A 143 -5.39 21.60 7.31
N ASN A 144 -4.18 21.08 7.35
CA ASN A 144 -2.97 21.91 7.37
C ASN A 144 -2.53 22.37 5.97
N GLY A 145 -3.15 21.86 4.90
CA GLY A 145 -2.76 22.13 3.51
C GLY A 145 -1.53 21.33 3.08
N ASN A 146 -0.87 21.77 2.00
CA ASN A 146 0.30 21.11 1.41
C ASN A 146 0.03 19.65 1.01
N THR A 147 -1.17 19.38 0.50
CA THR A 147 -1.54 18.09 -0.07
C THR A 147 -1.76 18.19 -1.57
N VAL A 148 -1.53 17.10 -2.25
CA VAL A 148 -1.80 16.92 -3.68
C VAL A 148 -2.82 15.80 -3.87
N GLU A 149 -3.77 16.00 -4.77
CA GLU A 149 -4.73 14.96 -5.13
C GLU A 149 -4.05 13.90 -6.01
N SER A 150 -4.08 12.66 -5.54
CA SER A 150 -3.60 11.46 -6.21
C SER A 150 -4.79 10.70 -6.78
N ARG A 151 -4.68 10.26 -8.01
CA ARG A 151 -5.67 9.45 -8.72
C ARG A 151 -5.01 8.20 -9.27
N GLU A 152 -5.57 7.06 -8.93
CA GLU A 152 -5.11 5.79 -9.46
C GLU A 152 -6.27 5.01 -10.05
N ALA A 153 -6.06 4.35 -11.18
CA ALA A 153 -6.99 3.40 -11.76
C ALA A 153 -6.26 2.18 -12.26
N THR A 154 -6.75 0.99 -11.92
CA THR A 154 -6.18 -0.29 -12.34
C THR A 154 -7.27 -1.17 -12.94
N VAL A 155 -6.96 -1.81 -14.05
CA VAL A 155 -7.79 -2.85 -14.67
C VAL A 155 -6.95 -4.10 -14.80
N GLY A 156 -7.52 -5.24 -14.42
CA GLY A 156 -6.83 -6.51 -14.45
C GLY A 156 -7.69 -7.66 -14.91
N PHE A 157 -7.01 -8.71 -15.35
CA PHE A 157 -7.61 -10.00 -15.66
C PHE A 157 -6.80 -11.09 -14.99
N SER A 158 -7.46 -12.11 -14.47
CA SER A 158 -6.84 -13.27 -13.87
C SER A 158 -7.49 -14.54 -14.36
N TYR A 159 -6.69 -15.58 -14.49
CA TYR A 159 -7.13 -16.91 -14.85
C TYR A 159 -6.55 -17.94 -13.89
N GLN A 160 -7.38 -18.82 -13.39
CA GLN A 160 -6.99 -19.91 -12.49
C GLN A 160 -7.54 -21.24 -13.01
N THR A 161 -6.67 -22.24 -13.18
CA THR A 161 -7.09 -23.60 -13.53
C THR A 161 -7.70 -24.33 -12.33
N ASN A 162 -8.25 -25.52 -12.58
CA ASN A 162 -8.68 -26.40 -11.50
C ASN A 162 -7.44 -27.12 -10.90
N PRO A 163 -7.07 -26.86 -9.64
CA PRO A 163 -5.92 -27.49 -9.01
C PRO A 163 -6.04 -29.01 -8.86
N ALA A 164 -7.24 -29.59 -9.01
CA ALA A 164 -7.46 -31.03 -9.00
C ALA A 164 -6.93 -31.74 -10.26
N GLY A 165 -6.61 -31.01 -11.32
CA GLY A 165 -6.05 -31.57 -12.55
C GLY A 165 -4.54 -31.81 -12.50
N MET A 166 -3.92 -31.89 -13.69
CA MET A 166 -2.47 -32.05 -13.82
C MET A 166 -1.69 -30.77 -13.50
N VAL A 167 -2.33 -29.62 -13.68
CA VAL A 167 -1.70 -28.30 -13.62
C VAL A 167 -2.52 -27.38 -12.74
N ASP A 168 -1.85 -26.67 -11.85
CA ASP A 168 -2.39 -25.53 -11.13
C ASP A 168 -1.70 -24.25 -11.65
N LEU A 169 -2.41 -23.52 -12.50
CA LEU A 169 -1.97 -22.25 -13.09
C LEU A 169 -2.80 -21.11 -12.50
N ASN A 170 -2.11 -20.10 -12.01
CA ASN A 170 -2.68 -18.82 -11.67
C ASN A 170 -1.91 -17.73 -12.44
N ALA A 171 -2.58 -17.11 -13.40
CA ALA A 171 -2.01 -16.07 -14.24
C ALA A 171 -2.82 -14.78 -14.10
N SER A 172 -2.16 -13.64 -14.08
CA SER A 172 -2.82 -12.34 -14.03
C SER A 172 -2.05 -11.28 -14.82
N ILE A 173 -2.79 -10.35 -15.38
CA ILE A 173 -2.27 -9.16 -16.05
C ILE A 173 -3.04 -7.94 -15.56
N TYR A 174 -2.32 -6.85 -15.30
CA TYR A 174 -2.86 -5.60 -14.82
C TYR A 174 -2.29 -4.44 -15.64
N GLY A 175 -3.12 -3.43 -15.88
CA GLY A 175 -2.70 -2.13 -16.35
C GLY A 175 -3.16 -1.07 -15.35
N SER A 176 -2.27 -0.17 -14.93
CA SER A 176 -2.60 0.92 -14.02
C SER A 176 -2.13 2.28 -14.56
N VAL A 177 -2.82 3.31 -14.11
CA VAL A 177 -2.49 4.72 -14.37
C VAL A 177 -2.48 5.42 -13.03
N LYS A 178 -1.40 6.16 -12.75
CA LYS A 178 -1.29 7.08 -11.61
C LYS A 178 -1.13 8.50 -12.12
N ASP A 179 -1.94 9.39 -11.60
CA ASP A 179 -1.98 10.80 -11.98
C ASP A 179 -2.05 11.67 -10.72
N TYR A 180 -1.11 12.59 -10.59
CA TYR A 180 -1.01 13.54 -9.49
C TYR A 180 -1.31 14.94 -10.00
N LYS A 181 -2.06 15.73 -9.25
CA LYS A 181 -2.51 17.05 -9.67
C LYS A 181 -1.36 18.05 -9.92
N ASP A 182 -0.23 17.85 -9.27
CA ASP A 182 1.01 18.61 -9.50
C ASP A 182 1.85 18.08 -10.66
N ASN A 183 1.44 16.97 -11.27
CA ASN A 183 2.13 16.23 -12.35
C ASN A 183 3.48 15.63 -11.96
N VAL A 184 3.82 15.55 -10.68
CA VAL A 184 5.06 14.93 -10.20
C VAL A 184 4.84 13.44 -9.96
N GLY A 185 5.57 12.57 -10.68
CA GLY A 185 5.49 11.13 -10.53
C GLY A 185 4.38 10.44 -11.33
N ASN A 186 3.72 11.12 -12.25
CA ASN A 186 2.71 10.54 -13.14
C ASN A 186 3.27 9.38 -13.94
N ASN A 187 2.55 8.26 -13.97
CA ASN A 187 3.02 7.08 -14.70
C ASN A 187 1.88 6.16 -15.14
N HIS A 188 2.23 5.25 -16.05
CA HIS A 188 1.40 4.12 -16.47
C HIS A 188 2.20 2.84 -16.23
N SER A 189 1.60 1.81 -15.67
CA SER A 189 2.28 0.55 -15.48
C SER A 189 1.50 -0.65 -16.01
N TYR A 190 2.24 -1.66 -16.45
CA TYR A 190 1.73 -2.96 -16.87
C TYR A 190 2.43 -4.02 -16.05
N LYS A 191 1.67 -4.93 -15.44
CA LYS A 191 2.20 -6.00 -14.62
C LYS A 191 1.59 -7.33 -15.02
N GLY A 192 2.43 -8.33 -15.23
CA GLY A 192 2.05 -9.73 -15.46
C GLY A 192 2.61 -10.63 -14.38
N ASN A 193 1.80 -11.55 -13.86
CA ASN A 193 2.25 -12.55 -12.90
C ASN A 193 1.77 -13.94 -13.37
N ILE A 194 2.64 -14.93 -13.29
CA ILE A 194 2.32 -16.33 -13.56
C ILE A 194 2.85 -17.15 -12.40
N ASN A 195 1.98 -17.91 -11.77
CA ASN A 195 2.33 -18.98 -10.85
C ASN A 195 1.82 -20.29 -11.42
N PHE A 196 2.74 -21.20 -11.73
CA PHE A 196 2.48 -22.44 -12.41
C PHE A 196 3.08 -23.59 -11.61
N THR A 197 2.23 -24.44 -11.06
CA THR A 197 2.65 -25.57 -10.23
C THR A 197 2.01 -26.88 -10.73
N GLN A 198 2.52 -28.00 -10.25
CA GLN A 198 1.86 -29.28 -10.52
C GLN A 198 0.50 -29.32 -9.83
N GLY A 199 -0.47 -29.90 -10.52
CA GLY A 199 -1.78 -30.19 -9.92
C GLY A 199 -1.78 -31.50 -9.13
N GLN A 200 -2.92 -31.79 -8.51
CA GLN A 200 -3.07 -32.94 -7.58
C GLN A 200 -2.94 -34.30 -8.24
N ASP A 201 -3.10 -34.42 -9.56
CA ASP A 201 -2.93 -35.67 -10.30
C ASP A 201 -1.47 -36.08 -10.41
N ILE A 202 -0.52 -35.18 -10.30
CA ILE A 202 0.91 -35.46 -10.44
C ILE A 202 1.48 -35.86 -9.06
N LYS A 203 1.94 -37.13 -8.95
CA LYS A 203 2.37 -37.75 -7.68
C LYS A 203 3.88 -37.97 -7.55
N ARG A 204 4.64 -37.91 -8.64
CA ARG A 204 6.06 -38.28 -8.67
C ARG A 204 6.99 -37.06 -8.75
N TYR A 205 6.53 -36.04 -9.42
CA TYR A 205 7.31 -34.86 -9.72
C TYR A 205 6.62 -33.64 -9.12
N PHE A 206 7.38 -32.60 -8.83
CA PHE A 206 6.83 -31.29 -8.59
C PHE A 206 7.54 -30.26 -9.45
N TRP A 207 6.87 -29.20 -9.76
CA TRP A 207 7.44 -27.97 -10.30
C TRP A 207 6.73 -26.78 -9.71
N THR A 208 7.47 -25.69 -9.57
CA THR A 208 6.96 -24.39 -9.17
C THR A 208 7.63 -23.35 -10.03
N THR A 209 6.85 -22.62 -10.80
CA THR A 209 7.31 -21.50 -11.62
C THR A 209 6.63 -20.26 -11.15
N LYS A 210 7.39 -19.25 -10.76
CA LYS A 210 6.90 -17.92 -10.50
C LYS A 210 7.56 -16.99 -11.51
N TYR A 211 6.75 -16.30 -12.28
CA TYR A 211 7.20 -15.30 -13.23
C TYR A 211 6.47 -14.00 -12.97
N THR A 212 7.23 -12.93 -12.85
CA THR A 212 6.71 -11.57 -12.70
C THR A 212 7.37 -10.68 -13.73
N TYR A 213 6.57 -9.89 -14.41
CA TYR A 213 7.00 -8.85 -15.32
C TYR A 213 6.29 -7.56 -14.98
N GLN A 214 7.02 -6.46 -14.94
CA GLN A 214 6.45 -5.12 -14.75
C GLN A 214 7.18 -4.12 -15.63
N LYS A 215 6.41 -3.27 -16.30
CA LYS A 215 6.92 -2.11 -17.03
C LYS A 215 6.17 -0.87 -16.57
N THR A 216 6.91 0.15 -16.19
CA THR A 216 6.37 1.46 -15.84
C THR A 216 6.87 2.47 -16.85
N ILE A 217 5.95 3.23 -17.43
CA ILE A 217 6.23 4.33 -18.38
C ILE A 217 6.01 5.63 -17.61
N GLY A 218 7.08 6.34 -17.36
CA GLY A 218 7.08 7.61 -16.67
C GLY A 218 6.57 8.78 -17.52
N HIS A 219 6.15 9.85 -16.86
CA HIS A 219 5.78 11.12 -17.50
C HIS A 219 6.53 12.24 -16.82
N SER A 220 7.04 13.17 -17.64
CA SER A 220 7.71 14.43 -17.22
C SER A 220 8.96 14.22 -16.34
N ASP A 221 8.80 13.85 -15.09
CA ASP A 221 9.89 13.83 -14.09
C ASP A 221 10.30 12.41 -13.67
N THR A 222 9.63 11.39 -14.23
CA THR A 222 9.93 9.97 -13.97
C THR A 222 10.39 9.29 -15.25
N ASN A 223 11.29 8.32 -15.12
CA ASN A 223 11.81 7.57 -16.25
C ASN A 223 11.05 6.23 -16.42
N ASP A 224 11.23 5.64 -17.60
CA ASP A 224 10.73 4.31 -17.87
C ASP A 224 11.53 3.28 -17.09
N THR A 225 10.83 2.33 -16.47
CA THR A 225 11.44 1.18 -15.78
C THR A 225 10.86 -0.12 -16.28
N GLU A 226 11.68 -1.17 -16.28
CA GLU A 226 11.25 -2.52 -16.62
C GLU A 226 11.88 -3.50 -15.63
N SER A 227 11.09 -4.47 -15.18
CA SER A 227 11.56 -5.52 -14.28
C SER A 227 11.01 -6.87 -14.71
N MET A 228 11.86 -7.88 -14.65
CA MET A 228 11.51 -9.26 -14.94
C MET A 228 12.14 -10.18 -13.89
N GLN A 229 11.36 -11.14 -13.39
CA GLN A 229 11.84 -12.12 -12.42
C GLN A 229 11.24 -13.49 -12.75
N LEU A 230 12.08 -14.50 -12.77
CA LEU A 230 11.72 -15.90 -12.92
C LEU A 230 12.35 -16.72 -11.79
N ASP A 231 11.53 -17.44 -11.06
CA ASP A 231 11.93 -18.42 -10.03
C ASP A 231 11.29 -19.77 -10.40
N GLN A 232 12.12 -20.76 -10.68
CA GLN A 232 11.70 -22.08 -11.15
C GLN A 232 12.33 -23.17 -10.32
N GLU A 233 11.51 -24.02 -9.70
CA GLU A 233 11.94 -25.24 -9.07
C GLU A 233 11.33 -26.45 -9.78
N ILE A 234 12.13 -27.49 -10.05
CA ILE A 234 11.68 -28.77 -10.60
C ILE A 234 12.31 -29.90 -9.79
N GLY A 235 11.52 -30.83 -9.29
CA GLY A 235 12.06 -31.89 -8.45
C GLY A 235 11.17 -33.13 -8.33
N LEU A 236 11.60 -34.00 -7.45
CA LEU A 236 10.87 -35.22 -7.13
C LEU A 236 10.03 -35.01 -5.87
N GLN A 237 8.82 -35.57 -5.86
CA GLN A 237 8.02 -35.64 -4.62
C GLN A 237 8.78 -36.40 -3.52
N PRO A 238 8.52 -36.10 -2.24
CA PRO A 238 9.30 -36.67 -1.14
C PRO A 238 9.37 -38.19 -1.13
N ILE A 239 10.59 -38.73 -1.08
CA ILE A 239 10.90 -40.15 -0.86
C ILE A 239 11.62 -40.24 0.48
N HIS A 240 11.00 -40.88 1.49
CA HIS A 240 11.53 -40.94 2.85
C HIS A 240 11.89 -39.54 3.41
N SER A 241 10.98 -38.57 3.26
CA SER A 241 11.13 -37.17 3.69
C SER A 241 12.15 -36.34 2.88
N LEU A 242 12.85 -36.89 1.92
CA LEU A 242 13.81 -36.18 1.09
C LEU A 242 13.22 -35.92 -0.30
N SER A 243 13.41 -34.72 -0.79
CA SER A 243 12.92 -34.24 -2.09
C SER A 243 14.04 -33.47 -2.80
N PRO A 244 14.79 -34.12 -3.69
CA PRO A 244 15.81 -33.44 -4.50
C PRO A 244 15.15 -32.58 -5.55
N TYR A 245 15.73 -31.42 -5.85
CA TYR A 245 15.26 -30.49 -6.87
C TYR A 245 16.41 -29.80 -7.60
N LEU A 246 16.08 -29.23 -8.73
CA LEU A 246 16.87 -28.26 -9.48
C LEU A 246 16.17 -26.92 -9.40
N HIS A 247 16.92 -25.86 -9.13
CA HIS A 247 16.44 -24.49 -9.13
C HIS A 247 17.06 -23.69 -10.26
N LEU A 248 16.28 -22.77 -10.82
CA LEU A 248 16.68 -21.80 -11.84
C LEU A 248 16.13 -20.43 -11.41
N TYR A 249 16.98 -19.45 -11.39
CA TYR A 249 16.63 -18.08 -11.05
C TYR A 249 17.12 -17.12 -12.12
N TYR A 250 16.30 -16.14 -12.43
CA TYR A 250 16.65 -15.02 -13.30
C TYR A 250 15.92 -13.76 -12.82
N GLU A 251 16.63 -12.65 -12.75
CA GLU A 251 16.07 -11.32 -12.52
C GLU A 251 16.80 -10.30 -13.39
N ASP A 252 16.06 -9.29 -13.84
CA ASP A 252 16.58 -8.18 -14.65
C ASP A 252 15.77 -6.92 -14.32
N TYR A 253 16.48 -5.85 -14.01
CA TYR A 253 15.91 -4.56 -13.70
C TYR A 253 16.60 -3.50 -14.55
N SER A 254 15.82 -2.81 -15.37
CA SER A 254 16.30 -1.74 -16.21
C SER A 254 15.55 -0.44 -15.98
N GLY A 255 16.28 0.66 -16.02
CA GLY A 255 15.79 2.04 -15.91
C GLY A 255 16.82 2.99 -16.49
N GLN A 256 16.44 4.25 -16.70
CA GLN A 256 17.31 5.21 -17.35
C GLN A 256 18.54 5.60 -16.52
N THR A 257 18.48 5.35 -15.21
CA THR A 257 19.56 5.69 -14.26
C THR A 257 20.43 4.51 -13.85
N ALA A 258 20.02 3.28 -14.19
CA ALA A 258 20.86 2.10 -13.97
C ALA A 258 22.04 2.12 -14.95
N SER A 259 23.21 2.54 -14.47
CA SER A 259 24.44 2.60 -15.29
C SER A 259 25.11 1.25 -15.44
N ASP A 260 24.80 0.29 -14.56
CA ASP A 260 25.33 -1.07 -14.57
C ASP A 260 24.16 -2.08 -14.48
N SER A 261 24.37 -3.26 -15.05
CA SER A 261 23.35 -4.31 -15.09
C SER A 261 22.86 -4.67 -13.68
N ALA A 262 21.61 -4.42 -13.41
CA ALA A 262 20.94 -4.88 -12.20
C ALA A 262 20.24 -6.22 -12.51
N ASP A 263 21.02 -7.17 -13.00
CA ASP A 263 20.59 -8.52 -13.38
C ASP A 263 21.29 -9.58 -12.54
N SER A 264 20.66 -10.71 -12.38
CA SER A 264 21.25 -11.89 -11.77
C SER A 264 20.60 -13.14 -12.33
N SER A 265 21.45 -14.12 -12.64
CA SER A 265 21.01 -15.43 -13.10
C SER A 265 21.80 -16.54 -12.43
N SER A 266 21.11 -17.58 -12.01
CA SER A 266 21.73 -18.74 -11.36
C SER A 266 20.93 -20.03 -11.59
N TRP A 267 21.62 -21.14 -11.39
CA TRP A 267 20.99 -22.45 -11.32
C TRP A 267 21.72 -23.34 -10.30
N GLY A 268 20.99 -24.27 -9.71
CA GLY A 268 21.67 -25.16 -8.78
C GLY A 268 20.82 -26.33 -8.30
N PRO A 269 21.48 -27.42 -7.88
CA PRO A 269 20.82 -28.53 -7.21
C PRO A 269 20.51 -28.18 -5.76
N GLY A 270 19.40 -28.72 -5.26
CA GLY A 270 19.01 -28.58 -3.87
C GLY A 270 18.29 -29.81 -3.35
N ILE A 271 18.07 -29.80 -2.05
CA ILE A 271 17.33 -30.87 -1.35
C ILE A 271 16.38 -30.25 -0.33
N LYS A 272 15.14 -30.73 -0.32
CA LYS A 272 14.17 -30.41 0.76
C LYS A 272 14.07 -31.60 1.69
N TYR A 273 14.13 -31.34 2.98
CA TYR A 273 13.86 -32.32 4.04
C TYR A 273 12.53 -32.00 4.71
N TYR A 274 11.54 -32.84 4.52
CA TYR A 274 10.21 -32.72 5.11
C TYR A 274 10.18 -33.26 6.53
N ILE A 275 9.93 -32.39 7.49
CA ILE A 275 9.74 -32.74 8.92
C ILE A 275 8.33 -33.36 9.08
N ASP A 276 7.36 -32.75 8.41
CA ASP A 276 5.98 -33.21 8.32
C ASP A 276 5.40 -32.78 6.95
N ARG A 277 4.09 -32.94 6.77
CA ARG A 277 3.40 -32.65 5.50
C ARG A 277 3.48 -31.17 5.08
N TYR A 278 3.60 -30.27 6.05
CA TYR A 278 3.53 -28.82 5.85
C TYR A 278 4.84 -28.10 6.22
N SER A 279 5.78 -28.81 6.84
CA SER A 279 7.02 -28.24 7.34
C SER A 279 8.23 -28.89 6.69
N TYR A 280 9.11 -28.06 6.13
CA TYR A 280 10.35 -28.53 5.50
C TYR A 280 11.49 -27.53 5.66
N LEU A 281 12.71 -28.04 5.55
CA LEU A 281 13.94 -27.30 5.38
C LEU A 281 14.46 -27.53 3.96
N SER A 282 14.95 -26.49 3.32
CA SER A 282 15.56 -26.58 2.01
C SER A 282 16.97 -26.03 2.03
N LEU A 283 17.87 -26.69 1.33
CA LEU A 283 19.25 -26.24 1.13
C LEU A 283 19.62 -26.52 -0.33
N GLY A 284 20.15 -25.51 -1.01
CA GLY A 284 20.66 -25.59 -2.38
C GLY A 284 21.98 -24.87 -2.54
N TYR A 285 22.73 -25.23 -3.55
CA TYR A 285 23.94 -24.51 -3.96
C TYR A 285 23.73 -24.01 -5.39
N GLU A 286 23.80 -22.69 -5.56
CA GLU A 286 23.54 -21.99 -6.81
C GLU A 286 24.84 -21.62 -7.51
N PHE A 287 24.96 -22.02 -8.77
CA PHE A 287 26.01 -21.60 -9.67
C PHE A 287 25.57 -20.33 -10.38
N SER A 288 26.31 -19.25 -10.21
CA SER A 288 26.06 -18.01 -10.95
C SER A 288 26.38 -18.20 -12.43
N LEU A 289 25.53 -17.64 -13.28
CA LEU A 289 25.75 -17.56 -14.72
C LEU A 289 26.34 -16.20 -15.13
N ASP A 290 26.38 -15.26 -14.20
CA ASP A 290 26.87 -13.89 -14.41
C ASP A 290 28.30 -13.76 -13.89
N ASP A 291 29.15 -13.06 -14.63
CA ASP A 291 30.56 -12.87 -14.29
C ASP A 291 30.75 -12.03 -13.01
N ASP A 292 29.81 -11.14 -12.71
CA ASP A 292 29.85 -10.23 -11.56
C ASP A 292 29.34 -10.83 -10.25
N ASN A 293 28.62 -11.96 -10.32
CA ASN A 293 28.06 -12.64 -9.17
C ASN A 293 28.79 -13.95 -8.87
N SER A 294 29.01 -14.21 -7.58
CA SER A 294 29.64 -15.46 -7.13
C SER A 294 28.59 -16.54 -6.83
N ASP A 295 29.03 -17.81 -6.98
CA ASP A 295 28.28 -18.96 -6.48
C ASP A 295 27.91 -18.79 -5.02
N HIS A 296 26.72 -19.27 -4.63
CA HIS A 296 26.21 -19.06 -3.28
C HIS A 296 25.31 -20.19 -2.78
N TRP A 297 25.11 -20.21 -1.47
CA TRP A 297 24.11 -21.06 -0.85
C TRP A 297 22.74 -20.39 -0.88
N ARG A 298 21.71 -21.19 -1.12
CA ARG A 298 20.30 -20.82 -0.92
C ARG A 298 19.70 -21.71 0.16
N GLY A 299 18.94 -21.11 1.09
CA GLY A 299 18.29 -21.86 2.16
C GLY A 299 16.87 -21.38 2.42
N SER A 300 15.97 -22.30 2.72
CA SER A 300 14.64 -21.93 3.17
C SER A 300 14.14 -22.84 4.28
N VAL A 301 13.33 -22.26 5.15
CA VAL A 301 12.69 -22.92 6.28
C VAL A 301 11.20 -22.61 6.22
N VAL A 302 10.38 -23.64 6.10
CA VAL A 302 8.92 -23.52 6.21
C VAL A 302 8.48 -24.39 7.37
N LEU A 303 7.90 -23.80 8.41
CA LEU A 303 7.41 -24.50 9.58
C LEU A 303 5.94 -24.13 9.82
N GLN A 304 5.09 -25.13 9.80
CA GLN A 304 3.67 -25.01 10.12
C GLN A 304 3.26 -26.07 11.16
N PRO A 305 3.75 -25.96 12.40
CA PRO A 305 3.48 -26.94 13.43
C PRO A 305 2.00 -27.02 13.84
N SER A 306 1.21 -26.02 13.44
CA SER A 306 -0.23 -25.96 13.65
C SER A 306 -0.87 -24.96 12.68
N ASP A 307 -2.20 -24.99 12.53
CA ASP A 307 -2.96 -23.99 11.76
C ASP A 307 -2.84 -22.56 12.31
N ARG A 308 -2.24 -22.41 13.48
CA ARG A 308 -2.08 -21.12 14.18
C ARG A 308 -0.69 -20.54 14.09
N THR A 309 0.27 -21.29 13.59
CA THR A 309 1.66 -20.86 13.51
C THR A 309 2.21 -21.22 12.15
N ASN A 310 2.65 -20.21 11.43
CA ASN A 310 3.33 -20.35 10.14
C ASN A 310 4.60 -19.48 10.17
N LEU A 311 5.73 -20.11 9.95
CA LEU A 311 7.03 -19.46 9.77
C LEU A 311 7.57 -19.82 8.40
N GLN A 312 7.93 -18.81 7.63
CA GLN A 312 8.65 -18.95 6.38
C GLN A 312 9.88 -18.05 6.46
N PHE A 313 11.04 -18.60 6.20
CA PHE A 313 12.28 -17.87 6.10
C PHE A 313 13.01 -18.32 4.85
N GLU A 314 13.55 -17.39 4.10
CA GLU A 314 14.34 -17.64 2.90
C GLU A 314 15.59 -16.78 2.93
N TYR A 315 16.71 -17.39 2.57
CA TYR A 315 17.99 -16.75 2.29
C TYR A 315 18.41 -17.09 0.88
N THR A 316 18.77 -16.07 0.12
CA THR A 316 19.31 -16.19 -1.23
C THR A 316 20.29 -15.04 -1.49
N ARG A 317 20.89 -15.03 -2.67
CA ARG A 317 21.70 -13.92 -3.14
C ARG A 317 21.09 -13.36 -4.41
N ARG A 318 21.07 -12.04 -4.50
CA ARG A 318 20.54 -11.28 -5.62
C ARG A 318 21.65 -10.39 -6.19
N PHE A 319 21.38 -9.65 -7.25
CA PHE A 319 22.38 -8.76 -7.86
C PHE A 319 23.01 -7.75 -6.86
N TYR A 320 22.26 -7.33 -5.84
CA TYR A 320 22.73 -6.41 -4.80
C TYR A 320 23.39 -7.10 -3.58
N GLY A 321 23.56 -8.41 -3.58
CA GLY A 321 24.14 -9.19 -2.49
C GLY A 321 23.15 -10.10 -1.77
N ASP A 322 23.42 -10.35 -0.49
CA ASP A 322 22.58 -11.23 0.33
C ASP A 322 21.19 -10.67 0.52
N ALA A 323 20.17 -11.52 0.36
CA ALA A 323 18.78 -11.17 0.45
C ALA A 323 18.03 -12.12 1.39
N TYR A 324 17.16 -11.56 2.22
CA TYR A 324 16.41 -12.29 3.22
C TYR A 324 14.91 -12.01 3.07
N ASN A 325 14.12 -13.05 3.31
CA ASN A 325 12.69 -12.94 3.41
C ASN A 325 12.21 -13.70 4.64
N LEU A 326 11.41 -13.08 5.50
CA LEU A 326 10.83 -13.68 6.69
C LEU A 326 9.35 -13.37 6.75
N SER A 327 8.54 -14.39 7.00
CA SER A 327 7.14 -14.23 7.34
C SER A 327 6.81 -15.15 8.51
N LEU A 328 6.41 -14.57 9.63
CA LEU A 328 5.96 -15.29 10.82
C LEU A 328 4.56 -14.84 11.19
N THR A 329 3.62 -15.76 11.21
CA THR A 329 2.28 -15.53 11.76
C THR A 329 2.06 -16.50 12.91
N HIS A 330 1.71 -15.96 14.08
CA HIS A 330 1.28 -16.74 15.23
C HIS A 330 -0.03 -16.21 15.77
N SER A 331 -1.02 -17.07 15.86
CA SER A 331 -2.37 -16.73 16.32
C SER A 331 -2.80 -17.65 17.46
N ASN A 332 -3.22 -17.10 18.56
CA ASN A 332 -3.94 -17.84 19.57
C ASN A 332 -5.38 -17.31 19.68
N ARG A 333 -6.15 -17.74 20.68
CA ARG A 333 -7.57 -17.39 20.78
C ARG A 333 -7.85 -15.87 20.74
N ARG A 334 -6.94 -15.04 21.20
CA ARG A 334 -7.15 -13.61 21.40
C ARG A 334 -6.00 -12.74 20.89
N TRP A 335 -4.91 -13.33 20.54
CA TRP A 335 -3.69 -12.61 20.20
C TRP A 335 -3.12 -13.12 18.88
N THR A 336 -3.00 -12.23 17.92
CA THR A 336 -2.40 -12.50 16.62
C THR A 336 -1.19 -11.62 16.44
N ASN A 337 -0.07 -12.24 16.06
CA ASN A 337 1.16 -11.57 15.69
C ASN A 337 1.52 -11.94 14.28
N THR A 338 1.93 -10.93 13.51
CA THR A 338 2.50 -11.10 12.19
C THR A 338 3.79 -10.29 12.15
N ILE A 339 4.89 -10.95 11.83
CA ILE A 339 6.19 -10.32 11.60
C ILE A 339 6.59 -10.66 10.17
N SER A 340 6.97 -9.67 9.41
CA SER A 340 7.49 -9.85 8.06
C SER A 340 8.77 -9.02 7.87
N TYR A 341 9.71 -9.59 7.16
CA TYR A 341 10.88 -8.88 6.63
C TYR A 341 11.00 -9.22 5.17
N THR A 342 11.09 -8.21 4.33
CA THR A 342 11.21 -8.36 2.87
C THR A 342 12.31 -7.47 2.34
N GLU A 343 13.01 -7.97 1.33
CA GLU A 343 13.94 -7.19 0.52
C GLU A 343 13.52 -7.31 -0.93
N GLU A 344 13.13 -6.20 -1.53
CA GLU A 344 12.63 -6.18 -2.90
C GLU A 344 13.07 -4.92 -3.64
N VAL A 345 13.09 -5.01 -4.96
CA VAL A 345 13.26 -3.84 -5.81
C VAL A 345 11.89 -3.23 -6.05
N THR A 346 11.77 -1.95 -5.71
CA THR A 346 10.54 -1.17 -5.84
C THR A 346 10.73 -0.02 -6.82
N ASN A 347 9.65 0.35 -7.49
CA ASN A 347 9.60 1.58 -8.27
C ASN A 347 9.42 2.78 -7.34
N TYR A 348 9.64 3.97 -7.90
CA TYR A 348 9.43 5.24 -7.22
C TYR A 348 8.12 5.30 -6.41
N ASP A 349 8.24 5.75 -5.17
CA ASP A 349 7.13 5.99 -4.26
C ASP A 349 6.94 7.50 -4.04
N ARG A 350 5.81 8.03 -4.51
CA ARG A 350 5.45 9.44 -4.37
C ARG A 350 5.26 9.87 -2.91
N ASP A 351 4.89 8.94 -2.04
CA ASP A 351 4.71 9.23 -0.62
C ASP A 351 6.02 9.58 0.10
N LEU A 352 7.17 9.22 -0.51
CA LEU A 352 8.51 9.56 -0.02
C LEU A 352 9.15 10.73 -0.78
N TYR A 353 8.37 11.44 -1.61
CA TYR A 353 8.91 12.57 -2.38
C TYR A 353 9.31 13.75 -1.49
N ILE A 354 10.47 14.30 -1.80
CA ILE A 354 11.02 15.51 -1.19
C ILE A 354 11.27 16.52 -2.32
N GLU A 355 10.69 17.71 -2.19
CA GLU A 355 10.83 18.77 -3.18
C GLU A 355 12.31 19.16 -3.35
N GLY A 356 12.75 19.19 -4.60
CA GLY A 356 14.14 19.50 -4.97
C GLY A 356 15.07 18.29 -5.01
N ASN A 357 14.66 17.12 -4.54
CA ASN A 357 15.40 15.89 -4.74
C ASN A 357 15.04 15.24 -6.08
N ARG A 358 16.00 14.48 -6.61
CA ARG A 358 15.75 13.69 -7.81
C ARG A 358 14.79 12.55 -7.51
N ILE A 359 13.90 12.27 -8.44
CA ILE A 359 13.06 11.07 -8.41
C ILE A 359 13.89 9.89 -8.90
N GLU A 360 14.13 8.92 -8.03
CA GLU A 360 14.82 7.68 -8.37
C GLU A 360 13.84 6.68 -8.96
N ASP A 361 14.25 6.02 -10.06
CA ASP A 361 13.34 5.13 -10.80
C ASP A 361 13.15 3.79 -10.11
N LEU A 362 14.24 3.23 -9.57
CA LEU A 362 14.29 1.93 -8.92
C LEU A 362 15.09 2.03 -7.61
N SER A 363 14.57 1.41 -6.58
CA SER A 363 15.21 1.35 -5.26
C SER A 363 15.16 -0.05 -4.67
N ILE A 364 16.20 -0.44 -3.95
CA ILE A 364 16.17 -1.61 -3.08
C ILE A 364 15.49 -1.19 -1.78
N THR A 365 14.37 -1.80 -1.49
CA THR A 365 13.59 -1.53 -0.28
C THR A 365 13.70 -2.73 0.66
N LYS A 366 14.18 -2.47 1.90
CA LYS A 366 14.22 -3.44 3.00
C LYS A 366 13.18 -3.03 4.01
N LYS A 367 12.18 -3.88 4.20
CA LYS A 367 11.04 -3.58 5.07
C LYS A 367 10.86 -4.61 6.15
N LEU A 368 10.91 -4.18 7.41
CA LEU A 368 10.49 -4.95 8.57
C LEU A 368 9.13 -4.42 9.04
N ALA A 369 8.15 -5.30 9.17
CA ALA A 369 6.85 -4.96 9.73
C ALA A 369 6.49 -5.95 10.84
N TRP A 370 6.04 -5.42 11.97
CA TRP A 370 5.47 -6.21 13.07
C TRP A 370 4.10 -5.68 13.43
N LYS A 371 3.10 -6.53 13.27
CA LYS A 371 1.70 -6.24 13.57
C LYS A 371 1.21 -7.18 14.66
N SER A 372 0.70 -6.63 15.77
CA SER A 372 0.21 -7.39 16.91
C SER A 372 -1.19 -6.92 17.29
N VAL A 373 -2.15 -7.82 17.29
CA VAL A 373 -3.55 -7.54 17.63
C VAL A 373 -3.96 -8.41 18.82
N LEU A 374 -4.37 -7.76 19.92
CA LEU A 374 -4.91 -8.45 21.09
C LEU A 374 -6.38 -8.08 21.27
N GLU A 375 -7.25 -9.08 21.09
CA GLU A 375 -8.71 -8.93 21.21
C GLU A 375 -9.19 -9.39 22.58
N LEU A 376 -9.61 -8.47 23.41
CA LEU A 376 -10.31 -8.74 24.67
C LEU A 376 -11.82 -8.52 24.49
N ARG A 377 -12.60 -8.84 25.49
CA ARG A 377 -14.07 -8.79 25.42
C ARG A 377 -14.63 -7.40 25.01
N ARG A 378 -14.00 -6.32 25.44
CA ARG A 378 -14.43 -4.94 25.20
C ARG A 378 -13.31 -4.06 24.68
N THR A 379 -12.13 -4.59 24.47
CA THR A 379 -10.93 -3.83 24.17
C THR A 379 -10.13 -4.56 23.12
N THR A 380 -9.76 -3.87 22.07
CA THR A 380 -8.78 -4.34 21.08
C THR A 380 -7.55 -3.43 21.17
N PHE A 381 -6.39 -4.05 21.36
CA PHE A 381 -5.09 -3.38 21.28
C PHE A 381 -4.47 -3.71 19.93
N ASN A 382 -3.95 -2.71 19.26
CA ASN A 382 -3.16 -2.87 18.05
C ASN A 382 -1.80 -2.22 18.27
N LEU A 383 -0.75 -2.94 17.95
CA LEU A 383 0.61 -2.44 17.84
C LEU A 383 1.09 -2.70 16.42
N GLU A 384 1.59 -1.67 15.78
CA GLU A 384 2.22 -1.74 14.47
C GLU A 384 3.59 -1.08 14.56
N ILE A 385 4.62 -1.77 14.11
CA ILE A 385 6.00 -1.27 14.05
C ILE A 385 6.50 -1.57 12.65
N ASP A 386 6.92 -0.54 11.95
CA ASP A 386 7.50 -0.63 10.62
C ASP A 386 8.87 0.00 10.62
N ALA A 387 9.80 -0.60 9.90
CA ALA A 387 11.11 -0.05 9.62
C ALA A 387 11.42 -0.29 8.14
N ASP A 388 11.58 0.79 7.40
CA ASP A 388 11.88 0.76 5.98
C ASP A 388 13.24 1.43 5.75
N ASN A 389 14.10 0.76 4.99
CA ASN A 389 15.30 1.34 4.41
C ASN A 389 15.17 1.28 2.90
N GLN A 390 15.23 2.42 2.25
CA GLN A 390 15.17 2.54 0.81
C GLN A 390 16.46 3.13 0.28
N LYS A 391 17.09 2.41 -0.64
CA LYS A 391 18.34 2.78 -1.28
C LYS A 391 18.22 2.74 -2.79
N ALA A 392 18.59 3.82 -3.47
CA ALA A 392 18.62 3.84 -4.94
C ALA A 392 19.58 2.79 -5.50
N ILE A 393 19.19 2.14 -6.59
CA ILE A 393 20.05 1.18 -7.31
C ILE A 393 21.17 1.92 -8.04
N ASN A 394 20.95 3.19 -8.37
CA ASN A 394 21.92 3.99 -9.10
C ASN A 394 23.10 4.43 -8.22
N THR A 395 24.31 4.14 -8.68
CA THR A 395 25.56 4.51 -8.02
C THR A 395 25.98 5.97 -8.19
N LEU A 396 25.24 6.77 -8.97
CA LEU A 396 25.60 8.16 -9.28
C LEU A 396 25.17 9.19 -8.25
N SER A 397 24.35 8.83 -7.28
CA SER A 397 23.97 9.73 -6.19
C SER A 397 23.87 8.97 -4.86
N ASP A 398 24.73 9.33 -3.92
CA ASP A 398 24.58 8.94 -2.50
C ASP A 398 23.37 9.65 -1.83
N ASP A 399 22.60 10.45 -2.59
CA ASP A 399 21.66 11.46 -2.10
C ASP A 399 20.23 10.97 -1.88
N THR A 400 19.99 9.65 -1.94
CA THR A 400 18.60 9.15 -1.97
C THR A 400 18.29 8.06 -0.95
N ASP A 401 19.19 7.83 0.00
CA ASP A 401 18.91 6.89 1.08
C ASP A 401 17.88 7.48 2.03
N VAL A 402 16.76 6.79 2.21
CA VAL A 402 15.69 7.15 3.13
C VAL A 402 15.50 6.01 4.13
N ASP A 403 15.63 6.34 5.41
CA ASP A 403 15.27 5.43 6.49
C ASP A 403 14.01 5.95 7.17
N THR A 404 13.02 5.10 7.34
CA THR A 404 11.83 5.41 8.12
C THR A 404 11.60 4.36 9.20
N TYR A 405 11.25 4.83 10.39
CA TYR A 405 10.81 3.99 11.49
C TYR A 405 9.48 4.52 12.00
N SER A 406 8.50 3.65 12.09
CA SER A 406 7.18 3.99 12.60
C SER A 406 6.77 3.02 13.69
N SER A 407 6.11 3.54 14.72
CA SER A 407 5.48 2.74 15.77
C SER A 407 4.14 3.36 16.14
N GLU A 408 3.07 2.62 15.88
CA GLU A 408 1.72 3.00 16.25
C GLU A 408 1.16 2.04 17.30
N LEU A 409 0.72 2.59 18.43
CA LEU A 409 -0.06 1.88 19.45
C LEU A 409 -1.46 2.47 19.47
N SER A 410 -2.46 1.65 19.21
CA SER A 410 -3.86 2.06 19.29
C SER A 410 -4.69 1.09 20.14
N LEU A 411 -5.69 1.65 20.78
CA LEU A 411 -6.62 0.91 21.63
C LEU A 411 -8.04 1.30 21.24
N ASN A 412 -8.91 0.31 21.07
CA ASN A 412 -10.34 0.54 20.90
C ASN A 412 -11.07 -0.09 22.09
N HIS A 413 -11.62 0.75 22.97
CA HIS A 413 -12.32 0.31 24.16
C HIS A 413 -13.81 0.68 24.11
N HIS A 414 -14.67 -0.32 24.19
CA HIS A 414 -16.13 -0.12 24.27
C HIS A 414 -16.53 0.18 25.73
N LEU A 415 -16.69 1.45 26.04
CA LEU A 415 -17.22 1.93 27.32
C LEU A 415 -18.65 1.43 27.55
N SER A 416 -19.44 1.43 26.48
CA SER A 416 -20.81 0.87 26.44
C SER A 416 -21.08 0.22 25.08
N ARG A 417 -22.34 -0.24 24.87
CA ARG A 417 -22.76 -0.75 23.54
C ARG A 417 -22.80 0.35 22.46
N LYS A 418 -22.87 1.61 22.88
CA LYS A 418 -23.02 2.78 22.01
C LYS A 418 -21.85 3.75 22.08
N THR A 419 -20.92 3.55 23.01
CA THR A 419 -19.82 4.49 23.22
C THR A 419 -18.50 3.75 23.13
N SER A 420 -17.60 4.23 22.29
CA SER A 420 -16.23 3.75 22.17
C SER A 420 -15.24 4.89 22.44
N PHE A 421 -14.12 4.54 23.03
CA PHE A 421 -12.98 5.41 23.28
C PHE A 421 -11.75 4.81 22.60
N LYS A 422 -11.07 5.62 21.77
CA LYS A 422 -9.93 5.19 20.98
C LYS A 422 -8.74 6.12 21.18
N PRO A 423 -7.88 5.88 22.16
CA PRO A 423 -6.56 6.50 22.22
C PRO A 423 -5.63 5.86 21.21
N SER A 424 -4.79 6.66 20.56
CA SER A 424 -3.67 6.20 19.73
C SER A 424 -2.45 7.07 19.92
N PHE A 425 -1.29 6.45 19.80
CA PHE A 425 0.00 7.13 19.83
C PHE A 425 0.83 6.66 18.65
N LEU A 426 1.28 7.59 17.82
CA LEU A 426 2.15 7.37 16.69
C LEU A 426 3.49 8.05 16.96
N TYR A 427 4.56 7.33 16.70
CA TYR A 427 5.93 7.84 16.67
C TYR A 427 6.55 7.47 15.34
N GLU A 428 7.12 8.45 14.62
CA GLU A 428 7.82 8.24 13.37
C GLU A 428 9.18 8.94 13.42
N TYR A 429 10.14 8.31 12.78
CA TYR A 429 11.48 8.84 12.62
C TYR A 429 11.88 8.69 11.15
N TYR A 430 12.33 9.78 10.56
CA TYR A 430 12.78 9.85 9.18
C TYR A 430 14.21 10.33 9.14
N THR A 431 15.06 9.64 8.38
CA THR A 431 16.33 10.18 7.91
C THR A 431 16.30 10.23 6.40
N PHE A 432 16.74 11.33 5.86
CA PHE A 432 16.88 11.48 4.42
C PHE A 432 18.02 12.43 4.11
N GLN A 433 18.62 12.25 2.96
CA GLN A 433 19.67 13.10 2.46
C GLN A 433 19.06 14.16 1.55
N THR A 434 19.43 15.43 1.73
CA THR A 434 19.06 16.53 0.82
C THR A 434 20.22 16.89 -0.08
N ALA A 435 19.94 17.44 -1.26
CA ALA A 435 20.95 17.92 -2.18
C ALA A 435 21.98 18.81 -1.46
N GLY A 436 23.24 18.37 -1.38
CA GLY A 436 24.31 19.06 -0.66
C GLY A 436 24.87 18.35 0.57
N ASP A 437 24.73 17.02 0.67
CA ASP A 437 25.34 16.13 1.67
C ASP A 437 24.93 16.32 3.14
N THR A 438 23.81 16.97 3.42
CA THR A 438 23.35 17.10 4.82
C THR A 438 22.26 16.09 5.13
N TYR A 439 22.57 15.11 5.99
CA TYR A 439 21.56 14.22 6.55
C TYR A 439 20.58 15.01 7.41
N GLN A 440 19.32 14.92 7.05
CA GLN A 440 18.21 15.47 7.81
C GLN A 440 17.62 14.40 8.71
N LYS A 441 17.19 14.78 9.91
CA LYS A 441 16.55 13.89 10.89
C LYS A 441 15.28 14.53 11.41
N ASP A 442 14.17 13.85 11.22
CA ASP A 442 12.87 14.32 11.69
C ASP A 442 12.25 13.30 12.62
N TYR A 443 11.68 13.80 13.71
CA TYR A 443 10.94 13.02 14.70
C TYR A 443 9.52 13.55 14.75
N TYR A 444 8.55 12.71 14.41
CA TYR A 444 7.14 13.04 14.47
C TYR A 444 6.45 12.24 15.56
N ARG A 445 5.61 12.90 16.34
CA ARG A 445 4.81 12.30 17.42
C ARG A 445 3.39 12.79 17.33
N LYS A 446 2.44 11.87 17.39
CA LYS A 446 1.02 12.20 17.42
C LYS A 446 0.32 11.41 18.52
N LEU A 447 -0.39 12.10 19.39
CA LEU A 447 -1.33 11.52 20.34
C LEU A 447 -2.74 11.87 19.86
N SER A 448 -3.62 10.89 19.70
CA SER A 448 -5.04 11.11 19.41
C SER A 448 -5.92 10.44 20.46
N LEU A 449 -6.99 11.12 20.86
CA LEU A 449 -8.01 10.63 21.78
C LEU A 449 -9.37 10.84 21.15
N GLU A 450 -10.01 9.78 20.65
CA GLU A 450 -11.35 9.84 20.04
C GLU A 450 -12.39 9.25 21.00
N LEU A 451 -13.46 9.99 21.24
CA LEU A 451 -14.67 9.51 21.90
C LEU A 451 -15.82 9.54 20.90
N LYS A 452 -16.36 8.37 20.57
CA LYS A 452 -17.50 8.25 19.64
C LYS A 452 -18.73 7.74 20.38
N HIS A 453 -19.90 8.33 20.08
CA HIS A 453 -21.19 7.89 20.60
C HIS A 453 -22.21 7.69 19.49
N ASP A 454 -22.81 6.51 19.44
CA ASP A 454 -23.89 6.15 18.51
C ASP A 454 -25.24 6.42 19.17
N PHE A 455 -25.91 7.51 18.80
CA PHE A 455 -27.25 7.85 19.32
C PHE A 455 -28.29 6.88 18.76
N THR A 456 -28.22 6.63 17.46
CA THR A 456 -29.04 5.65 16.73
C THR A 456 -28.13 4.78 15.85
N LYS A 457 -28.71 3.87 15.06
CA LYS A 457 -27.96 3.08 14.08
C LYS A 457 -27.33 3.93 12.97
N ASP A 458 -28.00 5.03 12.63
CA ASP A 458 -27.67 5.87 11.49
C ASP A 458 -27.18 7.26 11.89
N PHE A 459 -27.08 7.55 13.20
CA PHE A 459 -26.67 8.86 13.71
C PHE A 459 -25.65 8.72 14.83
N ASN A 460 -24.48 9.30 14.65
CA ASN A 460 -23.41 9.31 15.63
C ASN A 460 -22.72 10.66 15.69
N ALA A 461 -21.99 10.90 16.79
CA ALA A 461 -21.08 12.01 16.94
C ALA A 461 -19.74 11.51 17.50
N SER A 462 -18.69 12.18 17.12
CA SER A 462 -17.33 11.94 17.65
C SER A 462 -16.67 13.25 18.05
N LEU A 463 -15.91 13.17 19.13
CA LEU A 463 -15.02 14.23 19.60
C LEU A 463 -13.61 13.67 19.61
N GLU A 464 -12.70 14.32 18.90
CA GLU A 464 -11.30 13.96 18.85
C GLU A 464 -10.46 15.11 19.37
N PHE A 465 -9.51 14.79 20.24
CA PHE A 465 -8.38 15.65 20.59
C PHE A 465 -7.12 15.05 20.00
N SER A 466 -6.28 15.85 19.34
CA SER A 466 -4.97 15.41 18.90
C SER A 466 -3.89 16.42 19.25
N TYR A 467 -2.73 15.89 19.65
CA TYR A 467 -1.50 16.63 19.85
C TYR A 467 -0.46 16.09 18.88
N LYS A 468 0.12 16.98 18.08
CA LYS A 468 1.19 16.67 17.13
C LYS A 468 2.43 17.47 17.49
N ASN A 469 3.58 16.83 17.39
CA ASN A 469 4.88 17.48 17.57
C ASN A 469 5.86 16.92 16.54
N ARG A 470 6.52 17.81 15.83
CA ARG A 470 7.64 17.51 14.95
C ARG A 470 8.87 18.22 15.44
N SER A 471 9.95 17.47 15.66
CA SER A 471 11.30 17.99 15.92
C SER A 471 12.17 17.63 14.73
N SER A 472 12.95 18.55 14.21
CA SER A 472 13.73 18.39 12.99
C SER A 472 15.15 18.93 13.17
N SER A 473 16.12 18.41 12.41
CA SER A 473 17.43 19.04 12.25
C SER A 473 17.35 20.36 11.48
N ASN A 474 16.23 20.62 10.77
CA ASN A 474 15.90 21.90 10.16
C ASN A 474 14.81 22.60 10.98
N VAL A 475 15.15 23.72 11.59
CA VAL A 475 14.27 24.50 12.49
C VAL A 475 12.98 24.95 11.80
N ASP A 476 13.01 25.19 10.49
CA ASP A 476 11.82 25.62 9.72
C ASP A 476 10.75 24.51 9.60
N ARG A 477 11.09 23.28 9.94
CA ARG A 477 10.18 22.12 9.92
C ARG A 477 9.68 21.72 11.31
N GLU A 478 10.15 22.37 12.35
CA GLU A 478 9.68 22.11 13.70
C GLU A 478 8.29 22.70 13.89
N TYR A 479 7.42 21.97 14.56
CA TYR A 479 6.12 22.50 14.97
C TYR A 479 5.49 21.72 16.10
N GLN A 480 4.51 22.36 16.74
CA GLN A 480 3.56 21.72 17.64
C GLN A 480 2.15 22.14 17.24
N GLU A 481 1.20 21.23 17.41
CA GLU A 481 -0.21 21.50 17.14
C GLU A 481 -1.10 20.80 18.15
N ASN A 482 -2.03 21.55 18.74
CA ASN A 482 -3.17 21.02 19.48
C ASN A 482 -4.43 21.22 18.65
N ARG A 483 -5.18 20.15 18.45
CA ARG A 483 -6.38 20.16 17.64
C ARG A 483 -7.54 19.50 18.38
N VAL A 484 -8.71 20.10 18.26
CA VAL A 484 -9.98 19.53 18.70
C VAL A 484 -10.91 19.44 17.49
N TYR A 485 -11.48 18.29 17.24
CA TYR A 485 -12.41 18.04 16.16
C TYR A 485 -13.72 17.45 16.68
N LEU A 486 -14.82 18.12 16.42
CA LEU A 486 -16.17 17.63 16.68
C LEU A 486 -16.83 17.31 15.36
N ASN A 487 -17.32 16.09 15.19
CA ASN A 487 -18.02 15.63 13.99
C ASN A 487 -19.35 15.00 14.33
N VAL A 488 -20.34 15.25 13.48
CA VAL A 488 -21.67 14.64 13.53
C VAL A 488 -21.97 14.01 12.18
N ARG A 489 -22.32 12.73 12.17
CA ARG A 489 -22.57 11.94 10.98
C ARG A 489 -24.00 11.36 10.99
N LYS A 490 -24.67 11.45 9.85
CA LYS A 490 -25.98 10.84 9.58
C LYS A 490 -25.89 9.99 8.31
N GLU A 491 -26.27 8.71 8.42
CA GLU A 491 -26.58 7.85 7.26
C GLU A 491 -28.06 8.05 6.89
N LEU A 492 -28.37 8.10 5.59
CA LEU A 492 -29.68 8.43 5.04
C LEU A 492 -30.39 7.20 4.48
#